data_b72151308ce3f60c1761c5bd8eb7ee2c
#
_entry.id   b72151308ce3f60c1761c5bd8eb7ee2c
#
_cell.length_a   1.000
_cell.length_b   1.000
_cell.length_c   1.000
_cell.angle_alpha   90.00
_cell.angle_beta   90.00
_cell.angle_gamma   90.00
#
_symmetry.space_group_name_H-M   'P 1'
#
loop_
_entity.id
_entity.type
_entity.pdbx_description
1 polymer ?
#
loop_
_entity_poly.entity_id
_entity_poly.type
_entity_poly.pdbx_seq_one_letter_code
_entity_poly.pdbx_strand_id
1 'polypeptide(L)'
;MMPKVEKNSIFALENSVDMAKKIEKTNAARLLDRAKIAYELVPYTVDEDNLAATHVAEELGEDIATVFKTLVLRGDRTGLFVCVIPGDKEVDLKAAARVSGNKWAEMIAMKELLPQTGYIRGGCSPIGMKRALPTFIHTTALDHERI
;
A
#
# COMPACT_ATOMS: atom_id res chain seq x y z
N MET A 1 7.87 5.75 3.55
CA MET A 1 6.86 6.81 3.46
C MET A 1 5.57 6.22 2.91
N MET A 2 4.48 6.41 3.60
CA MET A 2 3.18 5.83 3.24
C MET A 2 2.21 6.95 2.86
N PRO A 3 1.62 6.93 1.66
CA PRO A 3 0.59 7.90 1.32
C PRO A 3 -0.73 7.55 2.01
N LYS A 4 -1.38 8.55 2.54
CA LYS A 4 -2.74 8.47 3.06
C LYS A 4 -3.61 9.43 2.27
N VAL A 5 -4.77 8.96 1.84
CA VAL A 5 -5.70 9.76 1.05
C VAL A 5 -6.69 10.44 1.99
N GLU A 6 -6.69 11.75 2.00
CA GLU A 6 -7.56 12.57 2.81
C GLU A 6 -7.93 13.86 2.08
N LYS A 7 -9.17 14.29 2.23
CA LYS A 7 -9.59 15.59 1.72
C LYS A 7 -9.00 16.70 2.60
N ASN A 8 -8.30 17.63 2.01
CA ASN A 8 -7.81 18.88 2.63
C ASN A 8 -6.56 18.81 3.52
N SER A 9 -5.86 17.69 3.64
CA SER A 9 -4.64 17.61 4.48
C SER A 9 -3.37 18.06 3.77
N ILE A 10 -3.36 18.06 2.46
CA ILE A 10 -2.17 18.30 1.65
C ILE A 10 -1.56 19.69 1.88
N PHE A 11 -2.40 20.71 2.07
CA PHE A 11 -1.95 22.08 2.28
C PHE A 11 -1.21 22.26 3.60
N ALA A 12 -1.73 21.66 4.68
CA ALA A 12 -1.06 21.71 5.99
C ALA A 12 0.28 20.95 5.96
N LEU A 13 0.35 19.84 5.25
CA LEU A 13 1.56 19.08 5.08
C LEU A 13 2.64 19.86 4.32
N GLU A 14 2.27 20.53 3.23
CA GLU A 14 3.21 21.35 2.44
C GLU A 14 3.84 22.45 3.28
N ASN A 15 3.06 23.14 4.08
CA ASN A 15 3.57 24.17 4.98
C ASN A 15 4.52 23.63 6.04
N SER A 16 4.25 22.44 6.55
CA SER A 16 5.12 21.77 7.52
C SER A 16 6.44 21.33 6.88
N VAL A 17 6.39 20.87 5.66
CA VAL A 17 7.54 20.37 4.92
C VAL A 17 8.50 21.48 4.52
N ASP A 18 7.99 22.68 4.19
CA ASP A 18 8.82 23.83 3.84
C ASP A 18 9.70 24.30 5.01
N MET A 19 9.27 24.06 6.23
CA MET A 19 10.02 24.37 7.44
C MET A 19 10.95 23.24 7.88
N ALA A 20 10.70 22.02 7.42
CA ALA A 20 11.51 20.84 7.67
C ALA A 20 12.25 20.45 6.39
N LYS A 21 13.03 19.39 6.44
CA LYS A 21 13.62 18.84 5.23
C LYS A 21 12.51 18.43 4.28
N LYS A 22 12.64 18.78 3.00
CA LYS A 22 11.72 18.31 1.96
C LYS A 22 11.57 16.80 2.03
N ILE A 23 10.34 16.36 2.19
CA ILE A 23 10.00 14.95 2.04
C ILE A 23 9.96 14.67 0.54
N GLU A 24 10.82 13.77 0.09
CA GLU A 24 10.87 13.38 -1.31
C GLU A 24 9.60 12.61 -1.69
N LYS A 25 8.92 13.05 -2.74
CA LYS A 25 7.70 12.39 -3.21
C LYS A 25 8.02 11.07 -3.89
N THR A 26 7.28 10.04 -3.51
CA THR A 26 7.32 8.74 -4.18
C THR A 26 6.62 8.82 -5.54
N ASN A 27 6.82 7.81 -6.38
CA ASN A 27 6.08 7.69 -7.62
C ASN A 27 4.56 7.59 -7.38
N ALA A 28 4.15 6.88 -6.34
CA ALA A 28 2.74 6.79 -5.94
C ALA A 28 2.18 8.17 -5.62
N ALA A 29 2.89 8.99 -4.86
CA ALA A 29 2.47 10.35 -4.53
C ALA A 29 2.35 11.23 -5.77
N ARG A 30 3.28 11.14 -6.70
CA ARG A 30 3.22 11.88 -7.97
C ARG A 30 2.01 11.50 -8.81
N LEU A 31 1.63 10.23 -8.81
CA LEU A 31 0.44 9.77 -9.52
C LEU A 31 -0.84 10.26 -8.86
N LEU A 32 -0.88 10.31 -7.53
CA LEU A 32 -2.00 10.91 -6.80
C LEU A 32 -2.14 12.40 -7.08
N ASP A 33 -1.03 13.14 -7.13
CA ASP A 33 -1.01 14.55 -7.54
C ASP A 33 -1.60 14.72 -8.94
N ARG A 34 -1.16 13.90 -9.88
CA ARG A 34 -1.64 13.95 -11.27
C ARG A 34 -3.13 13.66 -11.38
N ALA A 35 -3.62 12.73 -10.56
CA ALA A 35 -5.04 12.39 -10.50
C ALA A 35 -5.86 13.38 -9.67
N LYS A 36 -5.21 14.38 -9.05
CA LYS A 36 -5.84 15.38 -8.17
C LYS A 36 -6.54 14.75 -6.97
N ILE A 37 -5.96 13.69 -6.45
CA ILE A 37 -6.44 13.01 -5.24
C ILE A 37 -5.67 13.57 -4.05
N ALA A 38 -6.41 14.06 -3.05
CA ALA A 38 -5.82 14.55 -1.82
C ALA A 38 -5.24 13.40 -1.01
N TYR A 39 -4.04 13.60 -0.48
CA TYR A 39 -3.33 12.62 0.35
C TYR A 39 -2.41 13.35 1.33
N GLU A 40 -1.91 12.61 2.29
CA GLU A 40 -0.90 13.05 3.24
C GLU A 40 0.29 12.11 3.17
N LEU A 41 1.50 12.68 3.13
CA LEU A 41 2.74 11.91 3.23
C LEU A 41 3.16 11.85 4.70
N VAL A 42 3.16 10.66 5.26
CA VAL A 42 3.53 10.43 6.65
C VAL A 42 4.86 9.68 6.68
N PRO A 43 5.96 10.37 7.04
CA PRO A 43 7.27 9.72 7.12
C PRO A 43 7.33 8.80 8.34
N TYR A 44 8.03 7.70 8.18
CA TYR A 44 8.32 6.79 9.28
C TYR A 44 9.73 6.21 9.11
N THR A 45 10.30 5.77 10.21
CA THR A 45 11.62 5.15 10.18
C THR A 45 11.50 3.73 9.64
N VAL A 46 12.29 3.41 8.64
CA VAL A 46 12.35 2.06 8.10
C VAL A 46 13.21 1.21 9.02
N ASP A 47 12.61 0.20 9.61
CA ASP A 47 13.30 -0.82 10.38
C ASP A 47 13.34 -2.09 9.53
N GLU A 48 14.51 -2.39 8.97
CA GLU A 48 14.67 -3.55 8.09
C GLU A 48 14.42 -4.89 8.80
N ASP A 49 14.59 -4.92 10.12
CA ASP A 49 14.34 -6.09 10.94
C ASP A 49 12.85 -6.25 11.30
N ASN A 50 12.07 -5.18 11.15
CA ASN A 50 10.65 -5.18 11.50
C ASN A 50 9.81 -4.40 10.48
N LEU A 51 9.51 -5.04 9.36
CA LEU A 51 8.73 -4.45 8.27
C LEU A 51 7.22 -4.63 8.44
N ALA A 52 6.75 -5.14 9.57
CA ALA A 52 5.34 -5.40 9.80
C ALA A 52 4.52 -4.10 9.82
N ALA A 53 3.34 -4.14 9.21
CA ALA A 53 2.42 -3.00 9.19
C ALA A 53 1.98 -2.58 10.61
N THR A 54 1.92 -3.52 11.55
CA THR A 54 1.63 -3.25 12.95
C THR A 54 2.68 -2.35 13.58
N HIS A 55 3.96 -2.60 13.31
CA HIS A 55 5.05 -1.75 13.78
C HIS A 55 4.97 -0.34 13.19
N VAL A 56 4.67 -0.24 11.90
CA VAL A 56 4.48 1.07 11.24
C VAL A 56 3.31 1.82 11.86
N ALA A 57 2.20 1.16 12.11
CA ALA A 57 1.03 1.77 12.75
C ALA A 57 1.37 2.29 14.15
N GLU A 58 2.10 1.52 14.95
CA GLU A 58 2.54 1.92 16.29
C GLU A 58 3.44 3.15 16.24
N GLU A 59 4.44 3.15 15.36
CA GLU A 59 5.35 4.27 15.19
C GLU A 59 4.64 5.57 14.79
N LEU A 60 3.64 5.45 13.91
CA LEU A 60 2.87 6.60 13.44
C LEU A 60 1.76 7.03 14.41
N GLY A 61 1.47 6.25 15.47
CA GLY A 61 0.33 6.50 16.35
C GLY A 61 -1.01 6.31 15.66
N GLU A 62 -1.05 5.49 14.62
CA GLU A 62 -2.24 5.24 13.80
C GLU A 62 -3.00 4.01 14.25
N ASP A 63 -4.32 4.03 14.03
CA ASP A 63 -5.13 2.83 14.21
C ASP A 63 -4.73 1.81 13.13
N ILE A 64 -4.34 0.61 13.56
CA ILE A 64 -3.95 -0.47 12.65
C ILE A 64 -5.06 -0.79 11.62
N ALA A 65 -6.32 -0.57 11.96
CA ALA A 65 -7.43 -0.78 11.04
C ALA A 65 -7.39 0.15 9.81
N THR A 66 -6.67 1.27 9.90
CA THR A 66 -6.49 2.22 8.78
C THR A 66 -5.18 2.01 8.04
N VAL A 67 -4.31 1.13 8.52
CA VAL A 67 -3.03 0.82 7.89
C VAL A 67 -3.18 -0.46 7.09
N PHE A 68 -3.17 -0.32 5.78
CA PHE A 68 -3.30 -1.44 4.85
C PHE A 68 -1.94 -1.85 4.32
N LYS A 69 -1.82 -3.11 3.98
CA LYS A 69 -0.64 -3.66 3.32
C LYS A 69 -0.99 -4.16 1.93
N THR A 70 -0.02 -4.08 1.05
CA THR A 70 -0.14 -4.50 -0.35
C THR A 70 0.58 -5.81 -0.55
N LEU A 71 -0.15 -6.82 -0.98
CA LEU A 71 0.38 -8.15 -1.23
C LEU A 71 0.24 -8.49 -2.71
N VAL A 72 1.26 -9.09 -3.27
CA VAL A 72 1.24 -9.55 -4.66
C VAL A 72 1.12 -11.07 -4.68
N LEU A 73 0.12 -11.55 -5.40
CA LEU A 73 -0.20 -12.96 -5.50
C LEU A 73 -0.12 -13.42 -6.95
N ARG A 74 0.00 -14.73 -7.11
CA ARG A 74 -0.09 -15.38 -8.41
C ARG A 74 -1.27 -16.34 -8.41
N GLY A 75 -2.15 -16.19 -9.38
CA GLY A 75 -3.26 -17.12 -9.64
C GLY A 75 -2.90 -18.08 -10.77
N ASP A 76 -3.52 -19.25 -10.76
CA ASP A 76 -3.28 -20.29 -11.76
C ASP A 76 -3.80 -19.92 -13.17
N ARG A 77 -4.77 -19.02 -13.26
CA ARG A 77 -5.40 -18.65 -14.55
C ARG A 77 -5.04 -17.23 -15.00
N THR A 78 -5.01 -16.27 -14.09
CA THR A 78 -4.85 -14.86 -14.43
C THR A 78 -3.42 -14.34 -14.27
N GLY A 79 -2.50 -15.10 -13.69
CA GLY A 79 -1.17 -14.64 -13.36
C GLY A 79 -1.16 -13.74 -12.13
N LEU A 80 -0.35 -12.68 -12.15
CA LEU A 80 -0.16 -11.81 -11.00
C LEU A 80 -1.36 -10.90 -10.76
N PHE A 81 -1.69 -10.69 -9.50
CA PHE A 81 -2.68 -9.73 -9.05
C PHE A 81 -2.33 -9.23 -7.65
N VAL A 82 -2.99 -8.18 -7.21
CA VAL A 82 -2.68 -7.47 -5.95
C VAL A 82 -3.86 -7.55 -5.01
N CYS A 83 -3.59 -7.81 -3.74
CA CYS A 83 -4.55 -7.68 -2.66
C CYS A 83 -4.08 -6.62 -1.67
N VAL A 84 -4.96 -5.68 -1.36
CA VAL A 84 -4.74 -4.64 -0.34
C VAL A 84 -5.66 -4.95 0.83
N ILE A 85 -5.07 -5.28 1.97
CA ILE A 85 -5.79 -5.75 3.16
C ILE A 85 -5.32 -5.03 4.42
N PRO A 86 -6.12 -5.01 5.50
CA PRO A 86 -5.67 -4.47 6.78
C PRO A 86 -4.34 -5.09 7.21
N GLY A 87 -3.45 -4.26 7.75
CA GLY A 87 -2.08 -4.65 8.02
C GLY A 87 -1.90 -5.73 9.07
N ASP A 88 -2.87 -5.91 9.97
CA ASP A 88 -2.87 -6.93 11.01
C ASP A 88 -3.56 -8.24 10.61
N LYS A 89 -4.04 -8.31 9.37
CA LYS A 89 -4.73 -9.50 8.84
C LYS A 89 -3.83 -10.28 7.89
N GLU A 90 -4.14 -11.54 7.74
CA GLU A 90 -3.55 -12.39 6.71
C GLU A 90 -4.51 -12.50 5.53
N VAL A 91 -3.95 -12.66 4.33
CA VAL A 91 -4.78 -12.83 3.14
C VAL A 91 -5.42 -14.22 3.15
N ASP A 92 -6.73 -14.24 2.92
CA ASP A 92 -7.45 -15.49 2.65
C ASP A 92 -7.20 -15.89 1.18
N LEU A 93 -6.29 -16.82 0.98
CA LEU A 93 -5.89 -17.24 -0.37
C LEU A 93 -7.05 -17.85 -1.18
N LYS A 94 -7.99 -18.53 -0.53
CA LYS A 94 -9.15 -19.08 -1.20
C LYS A 94 -10.11 -17.99 -1.68
N ALA A 95 -10.35 -17.00 -0.81
CA ALA A 95 -11.17 -15.85 -1.17
C ALA A 95 -10.50 -15.01 -2.26
N ALA A 96 -9.19 -14.79 -2.16
CA ALA A 96 -8.41 -14.07 -3.16
C ALA A 96 -8.47 -14.77 -4.53
N ALA A 97 -8.32 -16.09 -4.56
CA ALA A 97 -8.46 -16.86 -5.78
C ALA A 97 -9.85 -16.70 -6.39
N ARG A 98 -10.89 -16.81 -5.57
CA ARG A 98 -12.28 -16.70 -6.03
C ARG A 98 -12.58 -15.34 -6.64
N VAL A 99 -12.24 -14.24 -5.98
CA VAL A 99 -12.55 -12.90 -6.47
C VAL A 99 -11.73 -12.52 -7.70
N SER A 100 -10.55 -13.08 -7.86
CA SER A 100 -9.68 -12.84 -9.01
C SER A 100 -9.95 -13.76 -10.20
N GLY A 101 -10.88 -14.71 -10.07
CA GLY A 101 -11.21 -15.64 -11.14
C GLY A 101 -10.24 -16.81 -11.26
N ASN A 102 -9.54 -17.14 -10.19
CA ASN A 102 -8.60 -18.24 -10.13
C ASN A 102 -9.14 -19.43 -9.34
N LYS A 103 -8.63 -20.58 -9.62
CA LYS A 103 -8.92 -21.80 -8.86
C LYS A 103 -8.10 -21.83 -7.56
N TRP A 104 -6.86 -21.40 -7.65
CA TRP A 104 -5.98 -21.21 -6.49
C TRP A 104 -5.09 -19.99 -6.69
N ALA A 105 -4.57 -19.50 -5.58
CA ALA A 105 -3.63 -18.38 -5.55
C ALA A 105 -2.58 -18.61 -4.47
N GLU A 106 -1.42 -18.02 -4.66
CA GLU A 106 -0.32 -18.06 -3.70
C GLU A 106 0.44 -16.73 -3.67
N MET A 107 1.15 -16.47 -2.60
CA MET A 107 2.06 -15.33 -2.53
C MET A 107 3.22 -15.56 -3.50
N ILE A 108 3.65 -14.51 -4.21
CA ILE A 108 4.84 -14.63 -5.04
C ILE A 108 6.10 -14.74 -4.17
N ALA A 109 7.16 -15.31 -4.73
CA ALA A 109 8.44 -15.35 -4.07
C ALA A 109 8.98 -13.93 -3.87
N MET A 110 9.61 -13.68 -2.71
CA MET A 110 10.12 -12.34 -2.36
C MET A 110 11.08 -11.78 -3.40
N LYS A 111 11.91 -12.64 -4.01
CA LYS A 111 12.85 -12.26 -5.08
C LYS A 111 12.19 -11.75 -6.35
N GLU A 112 10.90 -12.06 -6.55
CA GLU A 112 10.12 -11.60 -7.71
C GLU A 112 9.50 -10.23 -7.51
N LEU A 113 9.36 -9.78 -6.27
CA LEU A 113 8.60 -8.57 -5.96
C LEU A 113 9.17 -7.33 -6.65
N LEU A 114 10.45 -7.07 -6.48
CA LEU A 114 11.11 -5.91 -7.09
C LEU A 114 11.08 -5.95 -8.62
N PRO A 115 11.45 -7.04 -9.30
CA PRO A 115 11.39 -7.10 -10.77
C PRO A 115 9.98 -6.91 -11.33
N GLN A 116 8.95 -7.40 -10.64
CA GLN A 116 7.58 -7.35 -11.14
C GLN A 116 6.86 -6.05 -10.81
N THR A 117 7.15 -5.44 -9.67
CA THR A 117 6.40 -4.28 -9.19
C THR A 117 7.19 -2.97 -9.12
N GLY A 118 8.51 -3.05 -9.01
CA GLY A 118 9.36 -1.89 -8.72
C GLY A 118 9.43 -1.53 -7.25
N TYR A 119 8.77 -2.30 -6.38
CA TYR A 119 8.76 -2.09 -4.94
C TYR A 119 9.44 -3.22 -4.19
N ILE A 120 9.90 -2.91 -2.98
CA ILE A 120 10.48 -3.89 -2.06
C ILE A 120 9.47 -4.25 -0.96
N ARG A 121 9.74 -5.35 -0.27
CA ARG A 121 8.94 -5.75 0.89
C ARG A 121 8.87 -4.63 1.92
N GLY A 122 7.67 -4.40 2.45
CA GLY A 122 7.41 -3.34 3.43
C GLY A 122 7.21 -1.96 2.81
N GLY A 123 7.55 -1.79 1.54
CA GLY A 123 7.37 -0.53 0.82
C GLY A 123 6.48 -0.66 -0.42
N CYS A 124 5.75 -1.76 -0.55
CA CYS A 124 4.92 -2.01 -1.72
C CYS A 124 3.62 -1.21 -1.67
N SER A 125 3.36 -0.46 -2.74
CA SER A 125 2.11 0.29 -2.93
C SER A 125 1.34 -0.28 -4.11
N PRO A 126 -0.02 -0.29 -4.06
CA PRO A 126 -0.82 -0.65 -5.22
C PRO A 126 -0.77 0.40 -6.32
N ILE A 127 -0.29 1.59 -5.99
CA ILE A 127 -0.20 2.74 -6.89
C ILE A 127 1.22 2.86 -7.43
N GLY A 128 1.34 3.01 -8.75
CA GLY A 128 2.64 3.26 -9.37
C GLY A 128 3.50 2.03 -9.55
N MET A 129 2.91 0.85 -9.56
CA MET A 129 3.64 -0.36 -9.90
C MET A 129 4.18 -0.31 -11.33
N LYS A 130 5.32 -0.94 -11.55
CA LYS A 130 5.97 -1.06 -12.86
C LYS A 130 5.04 -1.66 -13.91
N ARG A 131 4.17 -2.57 -13.51
CA ARG A 131 3.14 -3.19 -14.35
C ARG A 131 1.77 -2.88 -13.77
N ALA A 132 0.79 -2.62 -14.62
CA ALA A 132 -0.60 -2.54 -14.21
C ALA A 132 -1.11 -3.95 -13.88
N LEU A 133 -1.39 -4.20 -12.62
CA LEU A 133 -1.92 -5.47 -12.14
C LEU A 133 -3.35 -5.29 -11.63
N PRO A 134 -4.24 -6.27 -11.84
CA PRO A 134 -5.55 -6.25 -11.19
C PRO A 134 -5.39 -6.13 -9.69
N THR A 135 -6.14 -5.23 -9.07
CA THR A 135 -6.02 -4.93 -7.64
C THR A 135 -7.36 -5.09 -6.95
N PHE A 136 -7.37 -5.84 -5.87
CA PHE A 136 -8.54 -6.10 -5.03
C PHE A 136 -8.30 -5.53 -3.65
N ILE A 137 -9.20 -4.67 -3.19
CA ILE A 137 -9.08 -4.01 -1.89
C ILE A 137 -10.11 -4.59 -0.94
N HIS A 138 -9.71 -4.91 0.28
CA HIS A 138 -10.61 -5.42 1.29
C HIS A 138 -11.73 -4.41 1.58
N THR A 139 -12.94 -4.91 1.74
CA THR A 139 -14.14 -4.06 1.89
C THR A 139 -14.11 -3.13 3.09
N THR A 140 -13.34 -3.46 4.12
CA THR A 140 -13.18 -2.58 5.29
C THR A 140 -12.55 -1.22 4.95
N ALA A 141 -11.91 -1.09 3.80
CA ALA A 141 -11.42 0.21 3.34
C ALA A 141 -12.56 1.23 3.20
N LEU A 142 -13.78 0.76 2.91
CA LEU A 142 -14.96 1.62 2.78
C LEU A 142 -15.45 2.17 4.12
N ASP A 143 -15.02 1.57 5.25
CA ASP A 143 -15.42 1.98 6.59
C ASP A 143 -14.62 3.19 7.10
N HIS A 144 -13.61 3.61 6.35
CA HIS A 144 -12.70 4.70 6.73
C HIS A 144 -12.73 5.82 5.71
N GLU A 145 -12.57 7.05 6.18
CA GLU A 145 -12.43 8.21 5.30
C GLU A 145 -11.10 8.19 4.55
N ARG A 146 -10.09 7.57 5.18
CA ARG A 146 -8.75 7.40 4.61
C ARG A 146 -8.10 6.12 5.10
N ILE A 147 -7.21 5.60 4.31
CA ILE A 147 -6.36 4.48 4.67
C ILE A 147 -4.91 4.78 4.25
#